data_10f3614c1a18c082082369ba097cf9ac
#
_entry.id   10f3614c1a18c082082369ba097cf9ac
#
_cell.length_a   1.000
_cell.length_b   1.000
_cell.length_c   1.000
_cell.angle_alpha   90.00
_cell.angle_beta   90.00
_cell.angle_gamma   90.00
#
_symmetry.space_group_name_H-M   'P 1'
#
loop_
_entity.id
_entity.type
_entity.pdbx_description
1 polymer ?
#
loop_
_entity_poly.entity_id
_entity_poly.type
_entity_poly.pdbx_seq_one_letter_code
_entity_poly.pdbx_strand_id
1 'polypeptide(L)'
;HSVPDCQKIIKKAVVESLKEDYGISWFEETGPVHQIQFSIMKNEVTIMLDSTGRGLHKRGYRPEANDAPIRETLAAALCSLSRLRHYHTMYDPCCGSGTILIEGAMMAHNIAPGINRNFECDRWGFIPEKAWMQERERCHDIIKTDTDFVAFGSDIDFHALELTMANAKRIKVDKFLRLD
;
A
#
# COMPACT_ATOMS: atom_id res chain seq x y z
N HIS A 1 3.71 -10.68 -30.78
CA HIS A 1 2.65 -9.72 -30.42
C HIS A 1 3.22 -8.71 -29.43
N SER A 2 2.92 -7.43 -29.66
CA SER A 2 3.37 -6.37 -28.77
C SER A 2 2.36 -6.14 -27.62
N VAL A 3 2.83 -5.63 -26.48
CA VAL A 3 1.96 -5.24 -25.37
C VAL A 3 0.88 -4.24 -25.80
N PRO A 4 1.20 -3.19 -26.62
CA PRO A 4 0.18 -2.28 -27.13
C PRO A 4 -0.91 -2.93 -27.99
N ASP A 5 -0.60 -3.96 -28.76
CA ASP A 5 -1.61 -4.67 -29.55
C ASP A 5 -2.55 -5.48 -28.66
N CYS A 6 -2.00 -6.16 -27.64
CA CYS A 6 -2.82 -6.85 -26.66
C CYS A 6 -3.74 -5.89 -25.90
N GLN A 7 -3.23 -4.71 -25.52
CA GLN A 7 -4.05 -3.67 -24.85
C GLN A 7 -5.21 -3.22 -25.73
N LYS A 8 -4.98 -2.97 -27.03
CA LYS A 8 -6.03 -2.56 -27.98
C LYS A 8 -7.11 -3.64 -28.14
N ILE A 9 -6.69 -4.91 -28.23
CA ILE A 9 -7.63 -6.03 -28.40
C ILE A 9 -8.49 -6.18 -27.15
N ILE A 10 -7.87 -6.17 -25.96
CA ILE A 10 -8.60 -6.31 -24.69
C ILE A 10 -9.52 -5.11 -24.46
N LYS A 11 -9.04 -3.86 -24.69
CA LYS A 11 -9.88 -2.66 -24.60
C LYS A 11 -11.11 -2.80 -25.51
N LYS A 12 -10.91 -3.20 -26.76
CA LYS A 12 -12.02 -3.39 -27.69
C LYS A 12 -13.01 -4.44 -27.21
N ALA A 13 -12.53 -5.59 -26.78
CA ALA A 13 -13.39 -6.68 -26.29
C ALA A 13 -14.24 -6.24 -25.09
N VAL A 14 -13.64 -5.56 -24.11
CA VAL A 14 -14.37 -5.02 -22.95
C VAL A 14 -15.42 -4.01 -23.36
N VAL A 15 -15.06 -3.06 -24.25
CA VAL A 15 -15.99 -2.02 -24.70
C VAL A 15 -17.16 -2.61 -25.48
N GLU A 16 -16.93 -3.58 -26.37
CA GLU A 16 -18.01 -4.22 -27.14
C GLU A 16 -18.95 -5.03 -26.21
N SER A 17 -18.41 -5.79 -25.26
CA SER A 17 -19.23 -6.50 -24.26
C SER A 17 -20.10 -5.53 -23.44
N LEU A 18 -19.52 -4.43 -22.96
CA LEU A 18 -20.26 -3.43 -22.19
C LEU A 18 -21.34 -2.72 -23.04
N LYS A 19 -21.08 -2.48 -24.34
CA LYS A 19 -22.10 -1.92 -25.24
C LYS A 19 -23.30 -2.84 -25.39
N GLU A 20 -23.07 -4.15 -25.51
CA GLU A 20 -24.13 -5.16 -25.59
C GLU A 20 -24.92 -5.21 -24.29
N ASP A 21 -24.26 -5.28 -23.15
CA ASP A 21 -24.89 -5.40 -21.83
C ASP A 21 -25.72 -4.16 -21.46
N TYR A 22 -25.21 -2.95 -21.76
CA TYR A 22 -25.88 -1.69 -21.37
C TYR A 22 -26.75 -1.08 -22.50
N GLY A 23 -26.69 -1.61 -23.72
CA GLY A 23 -27.46 -1.09 -24.85
C GLY A 23 -27.06 0.31 -25.30
N ILE A 24 -25.79 0.72 -25.06
CA ILE A 24 -25.26 2.04 -25.38
C ILE A 24 -24.10 1.94 -26.38
N SER A 25 -23.98 2.94 -27.24
CA SER A 25 -22.92 2.97 -28.28
C SER A 25 -21.67 3.75 -27.86
N TRP A 26 -21.77 4.58 -26.84
CA TRP A 26 -20.71 5.46 -26.37
C TRP A 26 -20.67 5.53 -24.86
N PHE A 27 -19.47 5.47 -24.29
CA PHE A 27 -19.22 5.66 -22.86
C PHE A 27 -18.55 7.02 -22.63
N GLU A 28 -19.11 7.84 -21.76
CA GLU A 28 -18.44 9.06 -21.32
C GLU A 28 -17.23 8.70 -20.46
N GLU A 29 -16.10 9.35 -20.71
CA GLU A 29 -14.89 9.18 -19.90
C GLU A 29 -14.94 10.06 -18.65
N THR A 30 -16.07 10.01 -17.93
CA THR A 30 -16.35 10.73 -16.69
C THR A 30 -16.55 9.75 -15.55
N GLY A 31 -16.19 10.17 -14.33
CA GLY A 31 -16.43 9.33 -13.15
C GLY A 31 -15.23 8.51 -12.67
N PRO A 32 -15.47 7.48 -11.85
CA PRO A 32 -14.40 6.66 -11.25
C PRO A 32 -13.60 5.88 -12.30
N VAL A 33 -12.30 5.79 -12.09
CA VAL A 33 -11.41 4.99 -12.94
C VAL A 33 -11.52 3.52 -12.58
N HIS A 34 -11.70 2.66 -13.58
CA HIS A 34 -11.66 1.21 -13.44
C HIS A 34 -10.48 0.68 -14.25
N GLN A 35 -9.34 0.56 -13.59
CA GLN A 35 -8.12 0.10 -14.24
C GLN A 35 -8.14 -1.41 -14.43
N ILE A 36 -8.10 -1.85 -15.70
CA ILE A 36 -8.01 -3.26 -16.06
C ILE A 36 -6.55 -3.61 -16.33
N GLN A 37 -6.03 -4.56 -15.58
CA GLN A 37 -4.73 -5.17 -15.84
C GLN A 37 -4.93 -6.54 -16.50
N PHE A 38 -3.97 -6.96 -17.31
CA PHE A 38 -3.97 -8.30 -17.88
C PHE A 38 -2.57 -8.90 -17.85
N SER A 39 -2.54 -10.21 -17.77
CA SER A 39 -1.33 -11.03 -17.89
C SER A 39 -1.56 -12.13 -18.91
N ILE A 40 -0.58 -12.38 -19.78
CA ILE A 40 -0.61 -13.47 -20.74
C ILE A 40 0.59 -14.36 -20.46
N MET A 41 0.35 -15.57 -19.99
CA MET A 41 1.39 -16.55 -19.67
C MET A 41 0.98 -17.94 -20.17
N LYS A 42 1.85 -18.62 -20.91
CA LYS A 42 1.61 -19.98 -21.42
C LYS A 42 0.26 -20.13 -22.13
N ASN A 43 -0.12 -19.15 -22.96
CA ASN A 43 -1.41 -19.06 -23.67
C ASN A 43 -2.64 -18.90 -22.78
N GLU A 44 -2.46 -18.64 -21.49
CA GLU A 44 -3.55 -18.26 -20.58
C GLU A 44 -3.58 -16.74 -20.42
N VAL A 45 -4.77 -16.18 -20.49
CA VAL A 45 -5.03 -14.74 -20.28
C VAL A 45 -5.72 -14.57 -18.95
N THR A 46 -5.11 -13.81 -18.04
CA THR A 46 -5.75 -13.38 -16.79
C THR A 46 -6.12 -11.92 -16.90
N ILE A 47 -7.38 -11.58 -16.67
CA ILE A 47 -7.88 -10.19 -16.62
C ILE A 47 -8.20 -9.86 -15.18
N MET A 48 -7.70 -8.72 -14.70
CA MET A 48 -7.83 -8.29 -13.31
C MET A 48 -8.33 -6.85 -13.26
N LEU A 49 -9.26 -6.57 -12.36
CA LEU A 49 -9.69 -5.22 -12.04
C LEU A 49 -8.83 -4.69 -10.90
N ASP A 50 -8.07 -3.61 -11.12
CA ASP A 50 -7.23 -3.01 -10.09
C ASP A 50 -8.07 -2.08 -9.21
N SER A 51 -8.32 -2.52 -7.99
CA SER A 51 -9.05 -1.78 -6.98
C SER A 51 -8.17 -0.81 -6.17
N THR A 52 -6.85 -0.89 -6.32
CA THR A 52 -5.91 -0.20 -5.43
C THR A 52 -5.55 1.21 -5.89
N GLY A 53 -5.54 1.46 -7.20
CA GLY A 53 -5.03 2.68 -7.81
C GLY A 53 -3.52 2.82 -7.66
N ARG A 54 -3.05 3.72 -6.80
CA ARG A 54 -1.61 3.84 -6.53
C ARG A 54 -1.06 2.55 -5.92
N GLY A 55 0.16 2.17 -6.34
CA GLY A 55 0.80 0.94 -5.85
C GLY A 55 0.77 0.80 -4.32
N LEU A 56 0.58 -0.42 -3.82
CA LEU A 56 0.42 -0.70 -2.38
C LEU A 56 1.62 -0.30 -1.51
N HIS A 57 2.81 -0.15 -2.09
CA HIS A 57 3.97 0.39 -1.39
C HIS A 57 3.80 1.88 -1.01
N LYS A 58 2.92 2.64 -1.67
CA LYS A 58 2.63 4.03 -1.33
C LYS A 58 1.69 4.11 -0.11
N ARG A 59 2.24 3.90 1.09
CA ARG A 59 1.50 3.93 2.37
C ARG A 59 1.04 5.34 2.77
N GLY A 60 1.69 6.39 2.24
CA GLY A 60 1.39 7.78 2.56
C GLY A 60 2.24 8.41 3.66
N TYR A 61 3.02 7.62 4.41
CA TYR A 61 3.87 8.18 5.47
C TYR A 61 5.22 8.70 4.97
N ARG A 62 5.66 8.32 3.75
CA ARG A 62 6.96 8.68 3.20
C ARG A 62 6.83 9.52 1.92
N PRO A 63 6.56 10.84 2.02
CA PRO A 63 6.55 11.74 0.86
C PRO A 63 7.97 11.98 0.33
N GLU A 64 8.97 12.01 1.22
CA GLU A 64 10.38 12.17 0.93
C GLU A 64 11.16 10.93 1.39
N ALA A 65 12.23 10.60 0.70
CA ALA A 65 13.09 9.47 1.00
C ALA A 65 14.50 9.75 0.49
N ASN A 66 15.48 9.05 1.04
CA ASN A 66 16.84 9.01 0.50
C ASN A 66 16.84 8.39 -0.90
N ASP A 67 17.96 8.49 -1.60
CA ASP A 67 18.16 7.81 -2.87
C ASP A 67 17.95 6.29 -2.72
N ALA A 68 17.18 5.72 -3.63
CA ALA A 68 16.90 4.27 -3.72
C ALA A 68 16.42 3.57 -2.42
N PRO A 69 15.40 4.07 -1.69
CA PRO A 69 14.93 3.43 -0.47
C PRO A 69 14.24 2.08 -0.77
N ILE A 70 14.29 1.16 0.19
CA ILE A 70 13.50 -0.08 0.10
C ILE A 70 12.00 0.22 -0.01
N ARG A 71 11.28 -0.53 -0.84
CA ARG A 71 9.82 -0.37 -0.93
C ARG A 71 9.15 -0.88 0.35
N GLU A 72 8.11 -0.18 0.78
CA GLU A 72 7.37 -0.49 2.01
C GLU A 72 6.79 -1.91 1.99
N THR A 73 6.29 -2.38 0.84
CA THR A 73 5.80 -3.76 0.70
C THR A 73 6.89 -4.81 0.88
N LEU A 74 8.12 -4.52 0.44
CA LEU A 74 9.26 -5.42 0.64
C LEU A 74 9.71 -5.40 2.11
N ALA A 75 9.77 -4.22 2.73
CA ALA A 75 10.08 -4.09 4.16
C ALA A 75 9.07 -4.85 5.02
N ALA A 76 7.77 -4.71 4.74
CA ALA A 76 6.71 -5.47 5.41
C ALA A 76 6.88 -6.99 5.21
N ALA A 77 7.25 -7.43 4.01
CA ALA A 77 7.52 -8.85 3.74
C ALA A 77 8.70 -9.37 4.56
N LEU A 78 9.79 -8.61 4.69
CA LEU A 78 10.94 -8.96 5.53
C LEU A 78 10.53 -9.09 7.01
N CYS A 79 9.77 -8.13 7.54
CA CYS A 79 9.23 -8.18 8.90
C CYS A 79 8.33 -9.40 9.11
N SER A 80 7.50 -9.75 8.14
CA SER A 80 6.65 -10.96 8.19
C SER A 80 7.47 -12.25 8.18
N LEU A 81 8.47 -12.34 7.29
CA LEU A 81 9.36 -13.50 7.19
C LEU A 81 10.21 -13.70 8.45
N SER A 82 10.61 -12.61 9.13
CA SER A 82 11.29 -12.66 10.43
C SER A 82 10.37 -13.10 11.58
N ARG A 83 9.08 -13.31 11.31
CA ARG A 83 8.06 -13.65 12.32
C ARG A 83 7.98 -12.64 13.46
N LEU A 84 8.11 -11.35 13.13
CA LEU A 84 8.01 -10.25 14.08
C LEU A 84 6.73 -10.34 14.93
N ARG A 85 6.85 -10.05 16.23
CA ARG A 85 5.73 -10.05 17.19
C ARG A 85 5.74 -8.77 18.01
N HIS A 86 4.62 -8.46 18.63
CA HIS A 86 4.38 -7.26 19.44
C HIS A 86 5.21 -7.16 20.73
N TYR A 87 5.96 -8.20 21.09
CA TYR A 87 6.86 -8.25 22.25
C TYR A 87 8.34 -8.33 21.88
N HIS A 88 8.67 -8.22 20.57
CA HIS A 88 10.05 -8.27 20.13
C HIS A 88 10.70 -6.89 20.19
N THR A 89 12.01 -6.89 20.41
CA THR A 89 12.88 -5.74 20.12
C THR A 89 13.48 -5.92 18.73
N MET A 90 13.46 -4.85 17.96
CA MET A 90 13.97 -4.83 16.59
C MET A 90 15.20 -3.91 16.50
N TYR A 91 16.20 -4.29 15.71
CA TYR A 91 17.40 -3.51 15.45
C TYR A 91 17.65 -3.38 13.95
N ASP A 92 17.88 -2.16 13.50
CA ASP A 92 18.29 -1.84 12.12
C ASP A 92 19.46 -0.87 12.16
N PRO A 93 20.71 -1.36 12.02
CA PRO A 93 21.92 -0.55 12.18
C PRO A 93 22.21 0.36 10.97
N CYS A 94 21.46 0.27 9.87
CA CYS A 94 21.60 1.06 8.65
C CYS A 94 20.21 1.43 8.15
N CYS A 95 19.43 2.13 8.98
CA CYS A 95 17.98 2.25 8.80
C CYS A 95 17.56 3.20 7.66
N GLY A 96 18.45 4.05 7.18
CA GLY A 96 18.14 5.02 6.14
C GLY A 96 16.93 5.89 6.52
N SER A 97 15.91 5.92 5.67
CA SER A 97 14.65 6.63 5.95
C SER A 97 13.66 5.85 6.83
N GLY A 98 14.10 4.79 7.50
CA GLY A 98 13.39 4.04 8.52
C GLY A 98 12.30 3.10 8.03
N THR A 99 12.31 2.72 6.76
CA THR A 99 11.20 1.94 6.17
C THR A 99 10.96 0.62 6.89
N ILE A 100 12.04 -0.14 7.21
CA ILE A 100 11.92 -1.44 7.87
C ILE A 100 11.43 -1.26 9.32
N LEU A 101 11.96 -0.26 10.03
CA LEU A 101 11.55 0.06 11.42
C LEU A 101 10.06 0.45 11.48
N ILE A 102 9.62 1.29 10.55
CA ILE A 102 8.23 1.78 10.50
C ILE A 102 7.26 0.64 10.15
N GLU A 103 7.54 -0.16 9.12
CA GLU A 103 6.71 -1.31 8.78
C GLU A 103 6.69 -2.36 9.90
N GLY A 104 7.82 -2.57 10.59
CA GLY A 104 7.90 -3.41 11.78
C GLY A 104 7.02 -2.90 12.93
N ALA A 105 7.10 -1.61 13.23
CA ALA A 105 6.26 -0.99 14.25
C ALA A 105 4.77 -1.06 13.89
N MET A 106 4.40 -0.78 12.63
CA MET A 106 3.02 -0.92 12.16
C MET A 106 2.51 -2.35 12.33
N MET A 107 3.32 -3.35 11.97
CA MET A 107 2.97 -4.77 12.10
C MET A 107 2.81 -5.18 13.58
N ALA A 108 3.74 -4.78 14.46
CA ALA A 108 3.68 -5.10 15.89
C ALA A 108 2.44 -4.53 16.56
N HIS A 109 2.03 -3.32 16.15
CA HIS A 109 0.87 -2.62 16.68
C HIS A 109 -0.44 -2.90 15.92
N ASN A 110 -0.42 -3.80 14.93
CA ASN A 110 -1.58 -4.12 14.09
C ASN A 110 -2.18 -2.91 13.39
N ILE A 111 -1.33 -1.98 12.93
CA ILE A 111 -1.72 -0.81 12.16
C ILE A 111 -1.87 -1.22 10.70
N ALA A 112 -3.07 -1.04 10.14
CA ALA A 112 -3.35 -1.39 8.76
C ALA A 112 -2.49 -0.56 7.79
N PRO A 113 -1.79 -1.20 6.82
CA PRO A 113 -0.92 -0.48 5.87
C PRO A 113 -1.65 0.55 5.00
N GLY A 114 -2.97 0.39 4.85
CA GLY A 114 -3.84 1.28 4.07
C GLY A 114 -4.53 2.36 4.88
N ILE A 115 -4.28 2.48 6.19
CA ILE A 115 -5.09 3.31 7.10
C ILE A 115 -5.14 4.80 6.72
N ASN A 116 -4.05 5.33 6.13
CA ASN A 116 -3.92 6.73 5.73
C ASN A 116 -3.98 6.95 4.22
N ARG A 117 -4.44 5.95 3.44
CA ARG A 117 -4.52 6.08 1.98
C ARG A 117 -5.95 5.92 1.48
N ASN A 118 -6.22 6.49 0.31
CA ASN A 118 -7.41 6.20 -0.46
C ASN A 118 -7.11 5.10 -1.50
N PHE A 119 -8.10 4.28 -1.78
CA PHE A 119 -8.08 3.28 -2.83
C PHE A 119 -8.94 3.75 -3.99
N GLU A 120 -8.66 3.29 -5.21
CA GLU A 120 -9.48 3.68 -6.36
C GLU A 120 -10.92 3.18 -6.21
N CYS A 121 -11.08 2.00 -5.64
CA CYS A 121 -12.40 1.41 -5.37
C CYS A 121 -13.23 2.16 -4.30
N ASP A 122 -12.64 3.06 -3.52
CA ASP A 122 -13.41 3.95 -2.61
C ASP A 122 -14.45 4.79 -3.38
N ARG A 123 -14.20 5.04 -4.68
CA ARG A 123 -15.06 5.84 -5.55
C ARG A 123 -16.03 5.01 -6.40
N TRP A 124 -15.97 3.69 -6.32
CA TRP A 124 -16.83 2.83 -7.11
C TRP A 124 -18.25 2.79 -6.52
N GLY A 125 -19.21 3.32 -7.26
CA GLY A 125 -20.57 3.52 -6.76
C GLY A 125 -21.35 2.25 -6.41
N PHE A 126 -20.87 1.05 -6.81
CA PHE A 126 -21.48 -0.23 -6.45
C PHE A 126 -21.04 -0.75 -5.07
N ILE A 127 -20.03 -0.13 -4.43
CA ILE A 127 -19.62 -0.44 -3.07
C ILE A 127 -20.21 0.63 -2.15
N PRO A 128 -21.08 0.28 -1.18
CA PRO A 128 -21.68 1.24 -0.28
C PRO A 128 -20.61 2.01 0.53
N GLU A 129 -20.71 3.33 0.59
CA GLU A 129 -19.79 4.19 1.37
C GLU A 129 -19.73 3.75 2.84
N LYS A 130 -20.86 3.33 3.40
CA LYS A 130 -20.94 2.80 4.76
C LYS A 130 -20.00 1.62 5.01
N ALA A 131 -19.79 0.75 4.01
CA ALA A 131 -18.89 -0.40 4.14
C ALA A 131 -17.42 0.06 4.29
N TRP A 132 -17.01 1.11 3.54
CA TRP A 132 -15.69 1.72 3.69
C TRP A 132 -15.50 2.38 5.04
N MET A 133 -16.48 3.14 5.50
CA MET A 133 -16.43 3.79 6.81
C MET A 133 -16.30 2.78 7.93
N GLN A 134 -17.13 1.73 7.94
CA GLN A 134 -17.08 0.67 8.94
C GLN A 134 -15.73 -0.08 8.95
N GLU A 135 -15.18 -0.38 7.78
CA GLU A 135 -13.89 -1.07 7.72
C GLU A 135 -12.73 -0.17 8.18
N ARG A 136 -12.77 1.12 7.88
CA ARG A 136 -11.77 2.09 8.40
C ARG A 136 -11.86 2.22 9.92
N GLU A 137 -13.05 2.31 10.47
CA GLU A 137 -13.30 2.33 11.92
C GLU A 137 -12.76 1.04 12.56
N ARG A 138 -13.13 -0.12 12.01
CA ARG A 138 -12.60 -1.40 12.47
C ARG A 138 -11.07 -1.46 12.44
N CYS A 139 -10.44 -0.93 11.40
CA CYS A 139 -8.97 -0.86 11.32
C CYS A 139 -8.35 0.02 12.41
N HIS A 140 -9.05 1.07 12.84
CA HIS A 140 -8.60 1.89 13.98
C HIS A 140 -8.80 1.18 15.32
N ASP A 141 -9.92 0.50 15.51
CA ASP A 141 -10.26 -0.17 16.76
C ASP A 141 -9.34 -1.35 17.10
N ILE A 142 -8.82 -2.03 16.08
CA ILE A 142 -7.92 -3.17 16.29
C ILE A 142 -6.45 -2.79 16.47
N ILE A 143 -6.11 -1.49 16.45
CA ILE A 143 -4.75 -1.04 16.74
C ILE A 143 -4.39 -1.38 18.18
N LYS A 144 -3.28 -2.08 18.37
CA LYS A 144 -2.75 -2.42 19.69
C LYS A 144 -1.96 -1.26 20.25
N THR A 145 -2.39 -0.71 21.37
CA THR A 145 -1.71 0.39 22.07
C THR A 145 -0.79 -0.10 23.19
N ASP A 146 -1.06 -1.28 23.72
CA ASP A 146 -0.33 -1.93 24.82
C ASP A 146 0.52 -3.07 24.24
N THR A 147 1.76 -2.75 23.92
CA THR A 147 2.75 -3.69 23.37
C THR A 147 4.14 -3.35 23.92
N ASP A 148 4.98 -4.38 24.10
CA ASP A 148 6.38 -4.23 24.52
C ASP A 148 7.33 -3.97 23.35
N PHE A 149 6.80 -3.75 22.13
CA PHE A 149 7.61 -3.56 20.95
C PHE A 149 8.40 -2.27 21.00
N VAL A 150 9.70 -2.38 20.74
CA VAL A 150 10.62 -1.25 20.55
C VAL A 150 11.51 -1.53 19.34
N ALA A 151 11.72 -0.52 18.52
CA ALA A 151 12.61 -0.57 17.37
C ALA A 151 13.79 0.40 17.56
N PHE A 152 15.01 -0.11 17.48
CA PHE A 152 16.24 0.67 17.50
C PHE A 152 16.76 0.81 16.06
N GLY A 153 17.08 2.04 15.68
CA GLY A 153 17.66 2.35 14.37
C GLY A 153 18.89 3.22 14.52
N SER A 154 19.88 2.96 13.70
CA SER A 154 21.03 3.85 13.56
C SER A 154 21.38 4.04 12.08
N ASP A 155 22.01 5.15 11.79
CA ASP A 155 22.56 5.43 10.47
C ASP A 155 23.73 6.41 10.59
N ILE A 156 24.71 6.29 9.70
CA ILE A 156 25.82 7.23 9.65
C ILE A 156 25.39 8.61 9.17
N ASP A 157 24.31 8.69 8.40
CA ASP A 157 23.71 9.92 7.91
C ASP A 157 22.64 10.43 8.90
N PHE A 158 22.98 11.47 9.63
CA PHE A 158 22.05 12.11 10.57
C PHE A 158 20.77 12.61 9.89
N HIS A 159 20.84 13.05 8.64
CA HIS A 159 19.66 13.46 7.88
C HIS A 159 18.70 12.27 7.64
N ALA A 160 19.24 11.07 7.45
CA ALA A 160 18.43 9.84 7.35
C ALA A 160 17.64 9.58 8.64
N LEU A 161 18.23 9.82 9.82
CA LEU A 161 17.55 9.69 11.10
C LEU A 161 16.43 10.73 11.27
N GLU A 162 16.64 11.98 10.84
CA GLU A 162 15.59 13.00 10.83
C GLU A 162 14.42 12.60 9.93
N LEU A 163 14.70 12.09 8.73
CA LEU A 163 13.68 11.57 7.81
C LEU A 163 12.93 10.38 8.43
N THR A 164 13.65 9.46 9.07
CA THR A 164 13.05 8.33 9.78
C THR A 164 12.04 8.81 10.83
N MET A 165 12.44 9.77 11.66
CA MET A 165 11.56 10.30 12.71
C MET A 165 10.36 11.06 12.11
N ALA A 166 10.57 11.85 11.06
CA ALA A 166 9.51 12.56 10.36
C ALA A 166 8.49 11.60 9.73
N ASN A 167 8.97 10.53 9.10
CA ASN A 167 8.13 9.49 8.51
C ASN A 167 7.34 8.72 9.58
N ALA A 168 7.98 8.34 10.69
CA ALA A 168 7.36 7.65 11.81
C ALA A 168 6.24 8.47 12.46
N LYS A 169 6.44 9.77 12.63
CA LYS A 169 5.42 10.71 13.16
C LYS A 169 4.17 10.75 12.28
N ARG A 170 4.30 10.70 10.95
CA ARG A 170 3.16 10.73 10.03
C ARG A 170 2.22 9.55 10.19
N ILE A 171 2.74 8.39 10.62
CA ILE A 171 1.95 7.19 10.89
C ILE A 171 1.79 6.91 12.39
N LYS A 172 2.26 7.84 13.25
CA LYS A 172 2.13 7.79 14.72
C LYS A 172 2.81 6.58 15.39
N VAL A 173 3.95 6.16 14.84
CA VAL A 173 4.79 5.09 15.42
C VAL A 173 6.11 5.58 16.00
N ASP A 174 6.37 6.88 15.97
CA ASP A 174 7.60 7.53 16.43
C ASP A 174 7.93 7.22 17.89
N LYS A 175 6.92 7.08 18.74
CA LYS A 175 7.09 6.73 20.17
C LYS A 175 7.70 5.34 20.40
N PHE A 176 7.64 4.46 19.42
CA PHE A 176 8.20 3.10 19.49
C PHE A 176 9.61 2.99 18.92
N LEU A 177 10.12 4.07 18.30
CA LEU A 177 11.45 4.12 17.72
C LEU A 177 12.45 4.78 18.68
N ARG A 178 13.67 4.26 18.69
CA ARG A 178 14.85 4.83 19.35
C ARG A 178 15.93 4.91 18.30
N LEU A 179 16.36 6.13 17.99
CA LEU A 179 17.34 6.41 16.94
C LEU A 179 18.64 6.94 17.55
N ASP A 180 19.79 6.44 17.06
CA ASP A 180 21.13 6.81 17.49
C ASP A 180 22.06 6.98 16.26
#